data_61f0b0e4babced8aa3f9ed18e056dba9
#
_entry.id   61f0b0e4babced8aa3f9ed18e056dba9
#
_cell.length_a   1.000
_cell.length_b   1.000
_cell.length_c   1.000
_cell.angle_alpha   90.00
_cell.angle_beta   90.00
_cell.angle_gamma   90.00
#
_symmetry.space_group_name_H-M   'P 1'
#
loop_
_entity.id
_entity.type
_entity.pdbx_description
1 polymer ?
#
loop_
_entity_poly.entity_id
_entity_poly.type
_entity_poly.pdbx_seq_one_letter_code
_entity_poly.pdbx_strand_id
1 'polypeptide(L)'
;MDLHDFYYDLPEGLIAQDPLSDRSSSRLMVLDKNTGAIEHKIFRDITEYLKPGDCLVINDTKVIPARLIGEKEGTGAAIEVLLLKRLEDRQDTWEVLVKPGKKCKVGARIVFGGGKLTGEIIDIVEEGNRLIQFSYDGIFEEILDELGQMPLPPYITHKLEDKNRYQTVYAKHEGSAAAPTAGLHFTKELLKQIEDMGVKIARVTLHVGLGTFRPVKVENILDHHMHSEFYQVDKEAADIINNTKANGGRVIAVGTTSTRTLESVADENGHIPVKSGWTEIFIYPGYKFKAIDCLITNFHLPESTLVMLVSALAGRENVLNAYEVAVKERYRFFSFGDAMFIK
;
A
#
# COMPACT_ATOMS: atom_id res chain seq x y z
N MET A 1 8.49 -18.82 -14.95
CA MET A 1 9.04 -17.45 -14.83
C MET A 1 9.69 -17.36 -13.47
N ASP A 2 10.96 -17.02 -13.45
CA ASP A 2 11.74 -17.05 -12.24
C ASP A 2 11.73 -15.69 -11.53
N LEU A 3 11.87 -15.70 -10.23
CA LEU A 3 11.91 -14.49 -9.41
C LEU A 3 13.02 -13.53 -9.92
N HIS A 4 14.16 -14.09 -10.29
CA HIS A 4 15.32 -13.34 -10.78
C HIS A 4 15.06 -12.63 -12.12
N ASP A 5 14.05 -13.03 -12.88
CA ASP A 5 13.62 -12.30 -14.09
C ASP A 5 13.20 -10.84 -13.81
N PHE A 6 12.95 -10.51 -12.52
CA PHE A 6 12.54 -9.18 -12.05
C PHE A 6 13.62 -8.48 -11.23
N TYR A 7 14.87 -8.96 -11.35
CA TYR A 7 16.01 -8.35 -10.69
C TYR A 7 16.47 -7.11 -11.47
N TYR A 8 16.86 -6.09 -10.74
CA TYR A 8 17.66 -4.96 -11.19
C TYR A 8 18.55 -4.49 -10.03
N ASP A 9 19.68 -3.88 -10.34
CA ASP A 9 20.59 -3.38 -9.30
C ASP A 9 20.05 -2.07 -8.70
N LEU A 10 19.77 -2.07 -7.41
CA LEU A 10 19.27 -0.91 -6.66
C LEU A 10 20.26 -0.53 -5.57
N PRO A 11 21.02 0.57 -5.73
CA PRO A 11 21.85 1.11 -4.66
C PRO A 11 21.01 1.53 -3.44
N GLU A 12 21.39 1.08 -2.25
CA GLU A 12 20.71 1.41 -0.98
C GLU A 12 20.49 2.92 -0.79
N GLY A 13 21.45 3.73 -1.20
CA GLY A 13 21.37 5.19 -1.08
C GLY A 13 20.26 5.86 -1.91
N LEU A 14 19.56 5.11 -2.79
CA LEU A 14 18.41 5.61 -3.54
C LEU A 14 17.09 5.32 -2.83
N ILE A 15 17.07 4.50 -1.77
CA ILE A 15 15.88 4.22 -0.97
C ILE A 15 15.57 5.44 -0.11
N ALA A 16 14.46 6.11 -0.39
CA ALA A 16 14.07 7.32 0.32
C ALA A 16 13.72 7.04 1.78
N GLN A 17 14.42 7.71 2.69
CA GLN A 17 14.20 7.58 4.13
C GLN A 17 13.20 8.62 4.66
N ASP A 18 13.15 9.79 4.02
CA ASP A 18 12.33 10.93 4.46
C ASP A 18 11.43 11.42 3.33
N PRO A 19 10.20 11.86 3.65
CA PRO A 19 9.33 12.49 2.67
C PRO A 19 9.86 13.89 2.30
N LEU A 20 9.60 14.31 1.05
CA LEU A 20 9.84 15.70 0.64
C LEU A 20 8.91 16.65 1.38
N SER A 21 9.33 17.88 1.62
CA SER A 21 8.49 18.91 2.27
C SER A 21 7.20 19.16 1.48
N ASP A 22 7.30 19.33 0.18
CA ASP A 22 6.15 19.40 -0.75
C ASP A 22 5.93 18.03 -1.42
N ARG A 23 4.76 17.43 -1.19
CA ARG A 23 4.39 16.11 -1.72
C ARG A 23 4.43 16.06 -3.25
N SER A 24 3.96 17.13 -3.91
CA SER A 24 3.83 17.21 -5.37
C SER A 24 5.13 17.61 -6.08
N SER A 25 6.21 17.86 -5.33
CA SER A 25 7.52 18.18 -5.88
C SER A 25 8.40 16.97 -6.17
N SER A 26 7.95 15.76 -5.88
CA SER A 26 8.64 14.53 -6.28
C SER A 26 8.80 14.46 -7.81
N ARG A 27 9.80 13.75 -8.26
CA ARG A 27 9.97 13.50 -9.70
C ARG A 27 8.90 12.53 -10.20
N LEU A 28 8.56 12.67 -11.48
CA LEU A 28 7.64 11.80 -12.18
C LEU A 28 8.32 11.25 -13.44
N MET A 29 8.44 9.93 -13.53
CA MET A 29 8.79 9.25 -14.76
C MET A 29 7.52 8.86 -15.49
N VAL A 30 7.32 9.36 -16.70
CA VAL A 30 6.21 8.95 -17.56
C VAL A 30 6.71 7.87 -18.50
N LEU A 31 6.09 6.70 -18.46
CA LEU A 31 6.40 5.54 -19.30
C LEU A 31 5.24 5.25 -20.24
N ASP A 32 5.50 5.30 -21.54
CA ASP A 32 4.57 4.77 -22.52
C ASP A 32 4.67 3.24 -22.57
N LYS A 33 3.60 2.56 -22.17
CA LYS A 33 3.59 1.08 -22.06
C LYS A 33 3.71 0.36 -23.39
N ASN A 34 3.36 1.02 -24.49
CA ASN A 34 3.39 0.41 -25.83
C ASN A 34 4.76 0.55 -26.50
N THR A 35 5.44 1.67 -26.28
CA THR A 35 6.70 2.00 -26.95
C THR A 35 7.92 1.90 -26.05
N GLY A 36 7.74 1.91 -24.72
CA GLY A 36 8.82 2.00 -23.74
C GLY A 36 9.45 3.39 -23.64
N ALA A 37 8.88 4.41 -24.31
CA ALA A 37 9.38 5.78 -24.27
C ALA A 37 9.24 6.38 -22.87
N ILE A 38 10.28 7.12 -22.45
CA ILE A 38 10.37 7.70 -21.11
C ILE A 38 10.45 9.22 -21.20
N GLU A 39 9.68 9.89 -20.36
CA GLU A 39 9.76 11.33 -20.13
C GLU A 39 10.03 11.61 -18.64
N HIS A 40 10.78 12.66 -18.34
CA HIS A 40 11.08 13.09 -16.96
C HIS A 40 10.34 14.37 -16.65
N LYS A 41 9.57 14.36 -15.57
CA LYS A 41 8.70 15.45 -15.12
C LYS A 41 8.78 15.62 -13.60
N ILE A 42 8.03 16.56 -13.08
CA ILE A 42 7.72 16.71 -11.65
C ILE A 42 6.27 16.23 -11.45
N PHE A 43 5.94 15.64 -10.30
CA PHE A 43 4.64 15.01 -10.07
C PHE A 43 3.46 15.94 -10.34
N ARG A 44 3.57 17.22 -9.99
CA ARG A 44 2.51 18.22 -10.28
C ARG A 44 2.18 18.36 -11.77
N ASP A 45 3.10 17.99 -12.66
CA ASP A 45 2.91 18.04 -14.11
C ASP A 45 2.02 16.87 -14.61
N ILE A 46 1.56 15.98 -13.72
CA ILE A 46 0.61 14.90 -14.06
C ILE A 46 -0.63 15.44 -14.79
N THR A 47 -1.02 16.67 -14.48
CA THR A 47 -2.14 17.37 -15.13
C THR A 47 -1.98 17.50 -16.64
N GLU A 48 -0.75 17.51 -17.18
CA GLU A 48 -0.48 17.54 -18.63
C GLU A 48 -0.91 16.25 -19.34
N TYR A 49 -1.05 15.16 -18.59
CA TYR A 49 -1.36 13.82 -19.10
C TYR A 49 -2.81 13.38 -18.86
N LEU A 50 -3.55 14.14 -18.04
CA LEU A 50 -4.95 13.89 -17.73
C LEU A 50 -5.86 14.65 -18.67
N LYS A 51 -7.03 14.09 -18.97
CA LYS A 51 -8.03 14.66 -19.89
C LYS A 51 -9.39 14.75 -19.21
N PRO A 52 -10.22 15.74 -19.57
CA PRO A 52 -11.63 15.73 -19.18
C PRO A 52 -12.29 14.38 -19.54
N GLY A 53 -13.05 13.82 -18.61
CA GLY A 53 -13.66 12.51 -18.77
C GLY A 53 -12.82 11.33 -18.27
N ASP A 54 -11.56 11.51 -17.91
CA ASP A 54 -10.78 10.51 -17.19
C ASP A 54 -11.29 10.34 -15.76
N CYS A 55 -10.96 9.20 -15.15
CA CYS A 55 -11.23 8.91 -13.74
C CYS A 55 -9.94 8.49 -13.04
N LEU A 56 -9.55 9.21 -11.97
CA LEU A 56 -8.55 8.74 -11.01
C LEU A 56 -9.23 7.86 -9.96
N VAL A 57 -8.70 6.66 -9.75
CA VAL A 57 -9.15 5.78 -8.66
C VAL A 57 -8.13 5.78 -7.57
N ILE A 58 -8.50 6.29 -6.40
CA ILE A 58 -7.65 6.43 -5.23
C ILE A 58 -8.09 5.47 -4.12
N ASN A 59 -7.13 5.02 -3.32
CA ASN A 59 -7.39 4.19 -2.14
C ASN A 59 -7.44 5.07 -0.89
N ASP A 60 -8.61 5.21 -0.29
CA ASP A 60 -8.88 6.10 0.85
C ASP A 60 -8.67 5.43 2.22
N THR A 61 -7.98 4.30 2.24
CA THR A 61 -7.61 3.65 3.49
C THR A 61 -6.77 4.56 4.37
N LYS A 62 -6.97 4.46 5.69
CA LYS A 62 -6.21 5.19 6.71
C LYS A 62 -5.35 4.23 7.51
N VAL A 63 -4.08 4.56 7.64
CA VAL A 63 -3.14 3.80 8.47
C VAL A 63 -3.46 4.06 9.94
N ILE A 64 -3.58 2.99 10.70
CA ILE A 64 -3.70 3.04 12.15
C ILE A 64 -2.30 3.01 12.80
N PRO A 65 -2.10 3.61 13.99
CA PRO A 65 -0.83 3.55 14.70
C PRO A 65 -0.60 2.15 15.30
N ALA A 66 -0.48 1.16 14.42
CA ALA A 66 -0.55 -0.26 14.73
C ALA A 66 0.67 -0.82 15.46
N ARG A 67 1.74 -0.03 15.63
CA ARG A 67 2.97 -0.46 16.30
C ARG A 67 2.97 -0.05 17.75
N LEU A 68 2.87 -1.01 18.65
CA LEU A 68 2.87 -0.82 20.10
C LEU A 68 4.19 -1.27 20.71
N ILE A 69 4.75 -0.47 21.60
CA ILE A 69 5.93 -0.82 22.39
C ILE A 69 5.50 -1.00 23.84
N GLY A 70 5.71 -2.19 24.37
CA GLY A 70 5.37 -2.53 25.76
C GLY A 70 6.46 -3.35 26.43
N GLU A 71 6.15 -3.77 27.64
CA GLU A 71 7.06 -4.57 28.48
C GLU A 71 6.37 -5.87 28.87
N LYS A 72 7.11 -6.96 28.78
CA LYS A 72 6.62 -8.25 29.28
C LYS A 72 6.47 -8.21 30.79
N GLU A 73 5.27 -8.50 31.29
CA GLU A 73 4.96 -8.57 32.71
C GLU A 73 5.90 -9.55 33.42
N GLY A 74 6.37 -9.18 34.59
CA GLY A 74 7.27 -9.98 35.45
C GLY A 74 8.75 -9.94 35.06
N THR A 75 9.10 -9.58 33.81
CA THR A 75 10.52 -9.52 33.39
C THR A 75 10.99 -8.14 32.93
N GLY A 76 10.06 -7.21 32.64
CA GLY A 76 10.37 -5.90 32.08
C GLY A 76 11.02 -5.92 30.68
N ALA A 77 11.03 -7.07 30.01
CA ALA A 77 11.63 -7.18 28.69
C ALA A 77 10.82 -6.39 27.67
N ALA A 78 11.49 -5.52 26.92
CA ALA A 78 10.84 -4.77 25.84
C ALA A 78 10.28 -5.71 24.77
N ILE A 79 9.02 -5.48 24.39
CA ILE A 79 8.28 -6.22 23.38
C ILE A 79 7.64 -5.21 22.41
N GLU A 80 7.91 -5.40 21.13
CA GLU A 80 7.19 -4.74 20.05
C GLU A 80 6.04 -5.62 19.61
N VAL A 81 4.85 -5.04 19.54
CA VAL A 81 3.63 -5.68 19.03
C VAL A 81 3.13 -4.87 17.85
N LEU A 82 2.92 -5.53 16.72
CA LEU A 82 2.42 -4.91 15.51
C LEU A 82 1.08 -5.52 15.15
N LEU A 83 0.03 -4.72 15.20
CA LEU A 83 -1.34 -5.13 14.90
C LEU A 83 -1.49 -5.42 13.41
N LEU A 84 -2.03 -6.59 13.06
CA LEU A 84 -2.25 -7.02 11.68
C LEU A 84 -3.72 -6.99 11.31
N LYS A 85 -4.54 -7.70 12.10
CA LYS A 85 -5.97 -7.91 11.82
C LYS A 85 -6.74 -8.05 13.12
N ARG A 86 -7.84 -7.31 13.26
CA ARG A 86 -8.82 -7.52 14.33
C ARG A 86 -9.68 -8.73 13.98
N LEU A 87 -9.92 -9.61 14.94
CA LEU A 87 -10.81 -10.75 14.76
C LEU A 87 -12.25 -10.29 15.08
N GLU A 88 -13.15 -10.51 14.11
CA GLU A 88 -14.55 -10.10 14.25
C GLU A 88 -15.35 -11.03 15.19
N ASP A 89 -14.93 -12.29 15.26
CA ASP A 89 -15.58 -13.35 16.08
C ASP A 89 -15.12 -13.39 17.53
N ARG A 90 -14.10 -12.60 17.88
CA ARG A 90 -13.52 -12.56 19.24
C ARG A 90 -13.29 -11.13 19.70
N GLN A 91 -13.98 -10.77 20.77
CA GLN A 91 -13.88 -9.43 21.35
C GLN A 91 -12.43 -9.09 21.71
N ASP A 92 -12.00 -7.88 21.32
CA ASP A 92 -10.70 -7.28 21.63
C ASP A 92 -9.48 -8.16 21.30
N THR A 93 -9.65 -9.05 20.33
CA THR A 93 -8.61 -9.98 19.90
C THR A 93 -8.05 -9.56 18.54
N TRP A 94 -6.73 -9.56 18.47
CA TRP A 94 -6.00 -9.21 17.25
C TRP A 94 -4.98 -10.29 16.87
N GLU A 95 -4.84 -10.52 15.59
CA GLU A 95 -3.65 -11.16 15.05
C GLU A 95 -2.53 -10.14 14.98
N VAL A 96 -1.33 -10.51 15.47
CA VAL A 96 -0.21 -9.58 15.63
C VAL A 96 1.13 -10.26 15.29
N LEU A 97 2.09 -9.43 14.86
CA LEU A 97 3.51 -9.79 14.93
C LEU A 97 4.09 -9.31 16.26
N VAL A 98 4.98 -10.11 16.84
CA VAL A 98 5.67 -9.76 18.07
C VAL A 98 7.18 -9.89 17.92
N LYS A 99 7.92 -8.96 18.51
CA LYS A 99 9.38 -8.99 18.50
C LYS A 99 9.93 -8.64 19.90
N PRO A 100 10.79 -9.52 20.49
CA PRO A 100 11.23 -10.83 20.02
C PRO A 100 10.19 -11.94 20.26
N GLY A 101 9.85 -12.72 19.22
CA GLY A 101 8.82 -13.76 19.29
C GLY A 101 9.11 -14.87 20.32
N LYS A 102 10.39 -15.18 20.58
CA LYS A 102 10.78 -16.20 21.58
C LYS A 102 10.34 -15.87 23.01
N LYS A 103 10.14 -14.60 23.33
CA LYS A 103 9.69 -14.13 24.66
C LYS A 103 8.17 -14.13 24.81
N CYS A 104 7.42 -14.21 23.70
CA CYS A 104 5.96 -14.11 23.67
C CYS A 104 5.34 -15.48 23.33
N LYS A 105 5.34 -16.38 24.32
CA LYS A 105 4.62 -17.66 24.28
C LYS A 105 3.17 -17.44 24.70
N VAL A 106 2.29 -18.43 24.46
CA VAL A 106 0.92 -18.44 24.98
C VAL A 106 0.95 -18.23 26.50
N GLY A 107 0.06 -17.37 27.00
CA GLY A 107 -0.01 -16.91 28.39
C GLY A 107 0.93 -15.75 28.74
N ALA A 108 1.77 -15.29 27.80
CA ALA A 108 2.61 -14.12 28.07
C ALA A 108 1.76 -12.85 28.09
N ARG A 109 1.90 -12.05 29.14
CA ARG A 109 1.24 -10.76 29.29
C ARG A 109 2.19 -9.63 29.00
N ILE A 110 1.73 -8.62 28.28
CA ILE A 110 2.48 -7.46 27.84
C ILE A 110 1.73 -6.21 28.31
N VAL A 111 2.44 -5.28 28.92
CA VAL A 111 1.91 -4.04 29.47
C VAL A 111 2.38 -2.87 28.62
N PHE A 112 1.46 -2.01 28.22
CA PHE A 112 1.71 -0.83 27.41
C PHE A 112 1.27 0.43 28.16
N GLY A 113 2.00 1.55 27.96
CA GLY A 113 1.64 2.84 28.51
C GLY A 113 1.42 2.85 30.03
N GLY A 114 2.26 2.12 30.78
CA GLY A 114 2.14 2.06 32.24
C GLY A 114 0.87 1.37 32.74
N GLY A 115 0.26 0.49 31.95
CA GLY A 115 -0.92 -0.27 32.30
C GLY A 115 -2.24 0.25 31.69
N LYS A 116 -2.20 1.30 30.87
CA LYS A 116 -3.37 1.79 30.13
C LYS A 116 -3.94 0.74 29.18
N LEU A 117 -3.07 -0.10 28.64
CA LEU A 117 -3.39 -1.23 27.79
C LEU A 117 -2.58 -2.43 28.24
N THR A 118 -3.22 -3.58 28.35
CA THR A 118 -2.56 -4.87 28.58
C THR A 118 -3.00 -5.86 27.52
N GLY A 119 -2.12 -6.77 27.13
CA GLY A 119 -2.44 -7.81 26.16
C GLY A 119 -1.90 -9.16 26.62
N GLU A 120 -2.68 -10.20 26.44
CA GLU A 120 -2.30 -11.58 26.70
C GLU A 120 -2.19 -12.36 25.38
N ILE A 121 -1.08 -13.05 25.17
CA ILE A 121 -0.92 -13.96 24.03
C ILE A 121 -1.76 -15.20 24.28
N ILE A 122 -2.82 -15.38 23.51
CA ILE A 122 -3.76 -16.49 23.68
C ILE A 122 -3.51 -17.64 22.73
N ASP A 123 -2.83 -17.40 21.58
CA ASP A 123 -2.50 -18.45 20.61
C ASP A 123 -1.32 -18.07 19.73
N ILE A 124 -0.77 -19.07 19.03
CA ILE A 124 0.25 -18.92 17.98
C ILE A 124 -0.33 -19.51 16.71
N VAL A 125 -0.50 -18.69 15.69
CA VAL A 125 -1.12 -19.06 14.42
C VAL A 125 -0.07 -19.18 13.30
N GLU A 126 -0.54 -19.33 12.08
CA GLU A 126 0.30 -19.51 10.88
C GLU A 126 1.39 -18.42 10.77
N GLU A 127 2.47 -18.76 10.11
CA GLU A 127 3.65 -17.90 9.92
C GLU A 127 4.31 -17.40 11.22
N GLY A 128 3.92 -17.96 12.36
CA GLY A 128 4.42 -17.56 13.68
C GLY A 128 3.81 -16.27 14.21
N ASN A 129 2.70 -15.80 13.65
CA ASN A 129 1.91 -14.72 14.20
C ASN A 129 1.29 -15.14 15.53
N ARG A 130 0.86 -14.16 16.33
CA ARG A 130 0.22 -14.39 17.64
C ARG A 130 -1.21 -13.88 17.61
N LEU A 131 -2.08 -14.51 18.37
CA LEU A 131 -3.33 -13.91 18.79
C LEU A 131 -3.12 -13.26 20.14
N ILE A 132 -3.40 -11.99 20.24
CA ILE A 132 -3.36 -11.22 21.48
C ILE A 132 -4.77 -10.74 21.83
N GLN A 133 -5.17 -10.95 23.08
CA GLN A 133 -6.40 -10.39 23.61
C GLN A 133 -6.05 -9.18 24.48
N PHE A 134 -6.62 -8.03 24.14
CA PHE A 134 -6.39 -6.80 24.88
C PHE A 134 -7.40 -6.58 26.01
N SER A 135 -6.93 -5.94 27.07
CA SER A 135 -7.75 -5.45 28.18
C SER A 135 -7.40 -4.00 28.46
N TYR A 136 -8.40 -3.15 28.55
CA TYR A 136 -8.28 -1.70 28.69
C TYR A 136 -9.57 -1.09 29.23
N ASP A 137 -9.51 0.15 29.72
CA ASP A 137 -10.67 0.97 30.06
C ASP A 137 -10.84 2.09 29.03
N GLY A 138 -12.06 2.28 28.52
CA GLY A 138 -12.36 3.34 27.55
C GLY A 138 -12.45 2.86 26.09
N ILE A 139 -11.99 3.66 25.17
CA ILE A 139 -12.06 3.42 23.71
C ILE A 139 -10.70 2.97 23.21
N PHE A 140 -10.65 1.79 22.58
CA PHE A 140 -9.40 1.18 22.11
C PHE A 140 -8.66 2.09 21.12
N GLU A 141 -9.40 2.70 20.20
CA GLU A 141 -8.86 3.57 19.16
C GLU A 141 -8.17 4.81 19.75
N GLU A 142 -8.72 5.40 20.83
CA GLU A 142 -8.10 6.54 21.53
C GLU A 142 -6.81 6.12 22.23
N ILE A 143 -6.81 4.95 22.86
CA ILE A 143 -5.62 4.38 23.51
C ILE A 143 -4.54 4.07 22.46
N LEU A 144 -4.95 3.54 21.31
CA LEU A 144 -4.06 3.24 20.19
C LEU A 144 -3.44 4.52 19.62
N ASP A 145 -4.21 5.59 19.50
CA ASP A 145 -3.72 6.90 19.05
C ASP A 145 -2.69 7.50 20.01
N GLU A 146 -2.87 7.26 21.33
CA GLU A 146 -1.94 7.73 22.36
C GLU A 146 -0.64 6.91 22.40
N LEU A 147 -0.74 5.59 22.40
CA LEU A 147 0.38 4.67 22.66
C LEU A 147 1.05 4.15 21.38
N GLY A 148 0.30 4.11 20.29
CA GLY A 148 0.72 3.52 19.04
C GLY A 148 1.64 4.43 18.22
N GLN A 149 2.48 3.79 17.44
CA GLN A 149 3.36 4.42 16.47
C GLN A 149 2.95 4.02 15.05
N MET A 150 3.22 4.88 14.06
CA MET A 150 3.00 4.55 12.66
C MET A 150 3.89 3.36 12.26
N PRO A 151 3.32 2.31 11.68
CA PRO A 151 4.06 1.13 11.26
C PRO A 151 4.76 1.41 9.93
N LEU A 152 5.92 2.05 9.99
CA LEU A 152 6.72 2.30 8.80
C LEU A 152 7.27 0.99 8.24
N PRO A 153 7.41 0.88 6.91
CA PRO A 153 8.08 -0.25 6.29
C PRO A 153 9.50 -0.47 6.84
N PRO A 154 9.99 -1.71 6.88
CA PRO A 154 11.26 -2.04 7.54
C PRO A 154 12.50 -1.40 6.91
N TYR A 155 12.41 -0.96 5.66
CA TYR A 155 13.49 -0.25 4.96
C TYR A 155 13.57 1.25 5.30
N ILE A 156 12.57 1.81 5.99
CA ILE A 156 12.61 3.15 6.54
C ILE A 156 13.14 3.04 7.97
N THR A 157 14.37 3.48 8.17
CA THR A 157 15.06 3.43 9.45
C THR A 157 15.05 4.77 10.18
N HIS A 158 14.78 5.86 9.47
CA HIS A 158 14.65 7.18 10.05
C HIS A 158 13.33 7.31 10.81
N LYS A 159 13.39 8.02 11.93
CA LYS A 159 12.19 8.35 12.70
C LYS A 159 11.39 9.43 11.95
N LEU A 160 10.14 9.15 11.71
CA LEU A 160 9.24 10.12 11.10
C LEU A 160 8.86 11.21 12.13
N GLU A 161 9.19 12.47 11.85
CA GLU A 161 8.89 13.60 12.73
C GLU A 161 7.37 13.90 12.76
N ASP A 162 6.72 13.91 11.60
CA ASP A 162 5.28 14.10 11.47
C ASP A 162 4.62 12.81 10.94
N LYS A 163 3.89 12.13 11.82
CA LYS A 163 3.17 10.90 11.49
C LYS A 163 2.19 11.06 10.32
N ASN A 164 1.65 12.27 10.11
CA ASN A 164 0.72 12.54 9.00
C ASN A 164 1.40 12.49 7.62
N ARG A 165 2.73 12.49 7.57
CA ARG A 165 3.46 12.34 6.31
C ARG A 165 3.35 10.93 5.74
N TYR A 166 3.04 9.93 6.55
CA TYR A 166 2.74 8.55 6.11
C TYR A 166 1.22 8.30 6.03
N GLN A 167 0.47 9.33 5.64
CA GLN A 167 -0.97 9.30 5.32
C GLN A 167 -1.23 10.07 4.04
N THR A 168 -2.17 9.59 3.23
CA THR A 168 -2.69 10.39 2.11
C THR A 168 -3.55 11.53 2.64
N VAL A 169 -3.65 12.62 1.87
CA VAL A 169 -4.49 13.79 2.24
C VAL A 169 -5.99 13.48 2.21
N TYR A 170 -6.37 12.31 1.68
CA TYR A 170 -7.74 11.84 1.55
C TYR A 170 -8.04 10.56 2.35
N ALA A 171 -7.12 10.15 3.23
CA ALA A 171 -7.31 8.98 4.09
C ALA A 171 -8.57 9.13 4.95
N LYS A 172 -9.44 8.09 4.95
CA LYS A 172 -10.76 8.12 5.58
C LYS A 172 -11.06 6.86 6.41
N HIS A 173 -10.93 5.68 5.81
CA HIS A 173 -11.34 4.42 6.43
C HIS A 173 -10.16 3.74 7.14
N GLU A 174 -10.22 3.70 8.46
CA GLU A 174 -9.19 3.07 9.30
C GLU A 174 -9.14 1.56 9.12
N GLY A 175 -7.94 0.97 9.27
CA GLY A 175 -7.75 -0.47 9.21
C GLY A 175 -6.48 -0.92 8.49
N SER A 176 -5.71 0.00 7.93
CA SER A 176 -4.50 -0.34 7.17
C SER A 176 -3.26 -0.34 8.06
N ALA A 177 -2.38 -1.31 7.83
CA ALA A 177 -1.05 -1.36 8.43
C ALA A 177 0.01 -0.60 7.60
N ALA A 178 -0.32 -0.18 6.37
CA ALA A 178 0.56 0.59 5.51
C ALA A 178 -0.20 1.60 4.66
N ALA A 179 0.44 2.71 4.31
CA ALA A 179 -0.14 3.71 3.43
C ALA A 179 -0.15 3.26 1.97
N PRO A 180 -1.17 3.66 1.17
CA PRO A 180 -1.13 3.54 -0.28
C PRO A 180 -0.20 4.62 -0.86
N THR A 181 1.10 4.31 -0.91
CA THR A 181 2.17 5.30 -1.01
C THR A 181 2.19 6.13 -2.29
N ALA A 182 1.64 5.62 -3.41
CA ALA A 182 1.46 6.43 -4.62
C ALA A 182 0.52 7.62 -4.40
N GLY A 183 -0.41 7.52 -3.45
CA GLY A 183 -1.29 8.60 -3.04
C GLY A 183 -0.60 9.71 -2.25
N LEU A 184 0.58 9.44 -1.69
CA LEU A 184 1.33 10.42 -0.90
C LEU A 184 1.83 11.61 -1.72
N HIS A 185 1.92 11.48 -3.03
CA HIS A 185 2.33 12.56 -3.94
C HIS A 185 1.27 13.64 -4.13
N PHE A 186 0.00 13.33 -3.86
CA PHE A 186 -1.10 14.28 -4.04
C PHE A 186 -1.22 15.25 -2.87
N THR A 187 -1.50 16.51 -3.20
CA THR A 187 -2.00 17.52 -2.27
C THR A 187 -3.49 17.72 -2.52
N LYS A 188 -4.19 18.34 -1.56
CA LYS A 188 -5.61 18.71 -1.75
C LYS A 188 -5.79 19.68 -2.91
N GLU A 189 -4.87 20.60 -3.08
CA GLU A 189 -4.86 21.60 -4.16
C GLU A 189 -4.70 20.93 -5.52
N LEU A 190 -3.78 19.98 -5.66
CA LEU A 190 -3.58 19.23 -6.90
C LEU A 190 -4.81 18.38 -7.26
N LEU A 191 -5.41 17.71 -6.28
CA LEU A 191 -6.65 16.95 -6.51
C LEU A 191 -7.79 17.86 -6.97
N LYS A 192 -7.95 19.03 -6.33
CA LYS A 192 -8.95 20.00 -6.76
C LYS A 192 -8.69 20.51 -8.18
N GLN A 193 -7.46 20.83 -8.53
CA GLN A 193 -7.09 21.21 -9.88
C GLN A 193 -7.47 20.13 -10.91
N ILE A 194 -7.22 18.88 -10.59
CA ILE A 194 -7.57 17.74 -11.43
C ILE A 194 -9.08 17.61 -11.61
N GLU A 195 -9.86 17.77 -10.53
CA GLU A 195 -11.33 17.78 -10.60
C GLU A 195 -11.84 18.95 -11.45
N ASP A 196 -11.27 20.15 -11.29
CA ASP A 196 -11.64 21.35 -12.04
C ASP A 196 -11.33 21.20 -13.56
N MET A 197 -10.41 20.32 -13.93
CA MET A 197 -10.15 19.93 -15.33
C MET A 197 -11.21 18.99 -15.92
N GLY A 198 -12.18 18.54 -15.13
CA GLY A 198 -13.21 17.58 -15.56
C GLY A 198 -12.79 16.10 -15.42
N VAL A 199 -11.75 15.82 -14.66
CA VAL A 199 -11.36 14.46 -14.26
C VAL A 199 -12.16 14.05 -13.02
N LYS A 200 -12.75 12.87 -13.03
CA LYS A 200 -13.47 12.34 -11.88
C LYS A 200 -12.52 11.66 -10.90
N ILE A 201 -12.88 11.68 -9.63
CA ILE A 201 -12.15 10.95 -8.58
C ILE A 201 -13.09 9.92 -7.96
N ALA A 202 -12.77 8.64 -8.13
CA ALA A 202 -13.44 7.52 -7.46
C ALA A 202 -12.61 7.04 -6.29
N ARG A 203 -13.27 6.73 -5.17
CA ARG A 203 -12.62 6.26 -3.94
C ARG A 203 -12.95 4.80 -3.71
N VAL A 204 -11.92 3.98 -3.62
CA VAL A 204 -12.03 2.59 -3.18
C VAL A 204 -11.26 2.42 -1.88
N THR A 205 -11.55 1.38 -1.13
CA THR A 205 -10.82 1.05 0.09
C THR A 205 -10.15 -0.30 -0.10
N LEU A 206 -8.85 -0.38 0.20
CA LEU A 206 -8.14 -1.63 0.42
C LEU A 206 -7.24 -1.43 1.62
N HIS A 207 -7.43 -2.24 2.65
CA HIS A 207 -6.58 -2.23 3.84
C HIS A 207 -5.31 -3.02 3.57
N VAL A 208 -4.20 -2.30 3.44
CA VAL A 208 -2.89 -2.89 3.15
C VAL A 208 -2.38 -3.63 4.37
N GLY A 209 -2.10 -4.91 4.21
CA GLY A 209 -1.44 -5.74 5.21
C GLY A 209 0.09 -5.61 5.14
N LEU A 210 0.77 -5.98 6.22
CA LEU A 210 2.23 -5.97 6.28
C LEU A 210 2.89 -7.02 5.38
N GLY A 211 2.13 -7.98 4.90
CA GLY A 211 2.59 -8.96 3.93
C GLY A 211 3.17 -8.36 2.67
N THR A 212 2.69 -7.17 2.29
CA THR A 212 3.20 -6.41 1.13
C THR A 212 4.70 -6.06 1.24
N PHE A 213 5.24 -5.99 2.47
CA PHE A 213 6.66 -5.71 2.69
C PHE A 213 7.52 -6.95 2.90
N ARG A 214 6.93 -8.14 2.87
CA ARG A 214 7.68 -9.39 2.98
C ARG A 214 8.32 -9.71 1.64
N PRO A 215 9.62 -10.07 1.61
CA PRO A 215 10.26 -10.50 0.37
C PRO A 215 9.63 -11.80 -0.13
N VAL A 216 9.53 -11.94 -1.44
CA VAL A 216 9.18 -13.20 -2.09
C VAL A 216 10.29 -14.21 -1.81
N LYS A 217 9.94 -15.43 -1.39
CA LYS A 217 10.90 -16.46 -0.94
C LYS A 217 10.96 -17.68 -1.86
N VAL A 218 10.22 -17.66 -2.95
CA VAL A 218 10.13 -18.75 -3.91
C VAL A 218 10.97 -18.44 -5.14
N GLU A 219 11.55 -19.46 -5.76
CA GLU A 219 12.30 -19.31 -7.01
C GLU A 219 11.34 -19.13 -8.21
N ASN A 220 10.34 -19.99 -8.31
CA ASN A 220 9.30 -19.86 -9.32
C ASN A 220 8.17 -19.01 -8.76
N ILE A 221 7.86 -17.89 -9.42
CA ILE A 221 6.82 -16.94 -8.96
C ILE A 221 5.43 -17.58 -8.85
N LEU A 222 5.14 -18.66 -9.60
CA LEU A 222 3.85 -19.35 -9.53
C LEU A 222 3.61 -20.08 -8.22
N ASP A 223 4.66 -20.32 -7.43
CA ASP A 223 4.57 -20.94 -6.11
C ASP A 223 4.33 -19.90 -5.00
N HIS A 224 4.26 -18.61 -5.37
CA HIS A 224 4.02 -17.53 -4.41
C HIS A 224 2.54 -17.40 -4.08
N HIS A 225 2.22 -17.32 -2.79
CA HIS A 225 0.88 -17.06 -2.29
C HIS A 225 0.80 -15.62 -1.76
N MET A 226 -0.15 -14.87 -2.29
CA MET A 226 -0.41 -13.50 -1.83
C MET A 226 -1.14 -13.53 -0.49
N HIS A 227 -0.83 -12.55 0.36
CA HIS A 227 -1.61 -12.33 1.58
C HIS A 227 -3.00 -11.77 1.23
N SER A 228 -3.97 -12.20 2.02
CA SER A 228 -5.36 -11.75 1.87
C SER A 228 -5.52 -10.33 2.42
N GLU A 229 -6.12 -9.42 1.65
CA GLU A 229 -6.38 -8.04 2.03
C GLU A 229 -7.85 -7.69 1.79
N PHE A 230 -8.44 -6.98 2.77
CA PHE A 230 -9.83 -6.54 2.67
C PHE A 230 -9.97 -5.37 1.70
N TYR A 231 -10.96 -5.43 0.82
CA TYR A 231 -11.32 -4.34 -0.07
C TYR A 231 -12.81 -4.00 -0.02
N GLN A 232 -13.12 -2.78 -0.42
CA GLN A 232 -14.49 -2.29 -0.60
C GLN A 232 -14.58 -1.36 -1.80
N VAL A 233 -15.59 -1.58 -2.64
CA VAL A 233 -16.02 -0.69 -3.72
C VAL A 233 -17.47 -0.38 -3.48
N ASP A 234 -17.77 0.88 -3.17
CA ASP A 234 -19.13 1.35 -2.94
C ASP A 234 -19.84 1.72 -4.25
N LYS A 235 -21.12 2.10 -4.13
CA LYS A 235 -21.93 2.45 -5.28
C LYS A 235 -21.43 3.69 -6.01
N GLU A 236 -20.97 4.70 -5.29
CA GLU A 236 -20.48 5.95 -5.88
C GLU A 236 -19.25 5.67 -6.75
N ALA A 237 -18.27 4.94 -6.21
CA ALA A 237 -17.08 4.57 -6.94
C ALA A 237 -17.39 3.72 -8.17
N ALA A 238 -18.24 2.70 -8.02
CA ALA A 238 -18.64 1.83 -9.12
C ALA A 238 -19.32 2.62 -10.24
N ASP A 239 -20.27 3.50 -9.90
CA ASP A 239 -20.99 4.33 -10.87
C ASP A 239 -20.04 5.27 -11.61
N ILE A 240 -19.12 5.96 -10.90
CA ILE A 240 -18.14 6.87 -11.53
C ILE A 240 -17.26 6.11 -12.51
N ILE A 241 -16.71 4.97 -12.11
CA ILE A 241 -15.80 4.19 -12.95
C ILE A 241 -16.51 3.64 -14.18
N ASN A 242 -17.69 3.04 -13.99
CA ASN A 242 -18.45 2.46 -15.10
C ASN A 242 -18.91 3.53 -16.09
N ASN A 243 -19.36 4.69 -15.59
CA ASN A 243 -19.74 5.82 -16.46
C ASN A 243 -18.53 6.37 -17.22
N THR A 244 -17.35 6.44 -16.60
CA THR A 244 -16.10 6.83 -17.28
C THR A 244 -15.84 5.90 -18.46
N LYS A 245 -15.86 4.59 -18.24
CA LYS A 245 -15.64 3.59 -19.30
C LYS A 245 -16.68 3.66 -20.39
N ALA A 246 -17.95 3.78 -20.04
CA ALA A 246 -19.06 3.88 -21.00
C ALA A 246 -18.96 5.11 -21.92
N ASN A 247 -18.33 6.20 -21.44
CA ASN A 247 -18.11 7.43 -22.19
C ASN A 247 -16.73 7.51 -22.88
N GLY A 248 -15.96 6.41 -22.90
CA GLY A 248 -14.65 6.34 -23.55
C GLY A 248 -13.51 7.06 -22.80
N GLY A 249 -13.73 7.41 -21.53
CA GLY A 249 -12.70 7.92 -20.64
C GLY A 249 -11.78 6.82 -20.12
N ARG A 250 -10.61 7.22 -19.64
CA ARG A 250 -9.62 6.27 -19.08
C ARG A 250 -9.80 6.11 -17.57
N VAL A 251 -9.61 4.89 -17.10
CA VAL A 251 -9.51 4.57 -15.68
C VAL A 251 -8.04 4.53 -15.28
N ILE A 252 -7.62 5.45 -14.44
CA ILE A 252 -6.26 5.64 -13.99
C ILE A 252 -6.17 5.26 -12.52
N ALA A 253 -5.55 4.12 -12.23
CA ALA A 253 -5.35 3.68 -10.85
C ALA A 253 -4.21 4.46 -10.20
N VAL A 254 -4.44 4.94 -8.98
CA VAL A 254 -3.40 5.51 -8.13
C VAL A 254 -2.96 4.44 -7.14
N GLY A 255 -1.80 3.86 -7.41
CA GLY A 255 -1.19 2.79 -6.64
C GLY A 255 -1.60 1.39 -7.06
N THR A 256 -0.73 0.46 -6.72
CA THR A 256 -0.96 -0.98 -6.94
C THR A 256 -2.14 -1.51 -6.12
N THR A 257 -2.47 -0.86 -5.00
CA THR A 257 -3.62 -1.21 -4.16
C THR A 257 -4.95 -0.92 -4.87
N SER A 258 -5.11 0.25 -5.49
CA SER A 258 -6.28 0.58 -6.31
C SER A 258 -6.37 -0.36 -7.51
N THR A 259 -5.26 -0.68 -8.15
CA THR A 259 -5.20 -1.64 -9.25
C THR A 259 -5.70 -3.02 -8.81
N ARG A 260 -5.16 -3.54 -7.71
CA ARG A 260 -5.54 -4.87 -7.19
C ARG A 260 -7.01 -4.91 -6.79
N THR A 261 -7.54 -3.84 -6.21
CA THR A 261 -8.96 -3.74 -5.89
C THR A 261 -9.82 -3.84 -7.14
N LEU A 262 -9.55 -3.01 -8.14
CA LEU A 262 -10.36 -2.95 -9.36
C LEU A 262 -10.27 -4.26 -10.16
N GLU A 263 -9.07 -4.80 -10.34
CA GLU A 263 -8.86 -6.05 -11.07
C GLU A 263 -9.46 -7.27 -10.34
N SER A 264 -9.60 -7.21 -9.00
CA SER A 264 -10.25 -8.27 -8.22
C SER A 264 -11.77 -8.28 -8.38
N VAL A 265 -12.39 -7.12 -8.59
CA VAL A 265 -13.85 -7.01 -8.65
C VAL A 265 -14.40 -6.96 -10.06
N ALA A 266 -13.61 -6.52 -11.04
CA ALA A 266 -14.03 -6.38 -12.42
C ALA A 266 -14.49 -7.72 -13.01
N ASP A 267 -15.65 -7.71 -13.66
CA ASP A 267 -16.10 -8.83 -14.48
C ASP A 267 -15.28 -8.98 -15.77
N GLU A 268 -15.60 -9.96 -16.59
CA GLU A 268 -14.88 -10.22 -17.84
C GLU A 268 -14.99 -9.08 -18.88
N ASN A 269 -15.99 -8.21 -18.75
CA ASN A 269 -16.19 -7.05 -19.60
C ASN A 269 -15.59 -5.77 -18.98
N GLY A 270 -14.97 -5.88 -17.82
CA GLY A 270 -14.38 -4.76 -17.08
C GLY A 270 -15.39 -3.89 -16.34
N HIS A 271 -16.62 -4.37 -16.14
CA HIS A 271 -17.62 -3.70 -15.33
C HIS A 271 -17.26 -3.86 -13.84
N ILE A 272 -17.41 -2.79 -13.09
CA ILE A 272 -17.09 -2.73 -11.65
C ILE A 272 -18.40 -2.83 -10.85
N PRO A 273 -18.65 -3.95 -10.14
CA PRO A 273 -19.82 -4.09 -9.26
C PRO A 273 -19.57 -3.38 -7.91
N VAL A 274 -20.64 -3.07 -7.21
CA VAL A 274 -20.62 -2.74 -5.78
C VAL A 274 -20.26 -4.01 -5.02
N LYS A 275 -19.11 -4.05 -4.35
CA LYS A 275 -18.61 -5.26 -3.72
C LYS A 275 -17.63 -4.97 -2.60
N SER A 276 -17.68 -5.76 -1.56
CA SER A 276 -16.64 -5.85 -0.54
C SER A 276 -16.22 -7.32 -0.35
N GLY A 277 -15.01 -7.53 0.11
CA GLY A 277 -14.49 -8.88 0.32
C GLY A 277 -12.98 -8.89 0.54
N TRP A 278 -12.40 -10.05 0.32
CA TRP A 278 -10.98 -10.29 0.48
C TRP A 278 -10.35 -10.61 -0.86
N THR A 279 -9.12 -10.14 -1.11
CA THR A 279 -8.37 -10.41 -2.34
C THR A 279 -6.99 -10.95 -2.05
N GLU A 280 -6.61 -11.95 -2.81
CA GLU A 280 -5.27 -12.54 -2.89
C GLU A 280 -4.74 -12.45 -4.32
N ILE A 281 -5.27 -11.49 -5.10
CA ILE A 281 -4.93 -11.37 -6.51
C ILE A 281 -3.41 -11.17 -6.68
N PHE A 282 -2.81 -12.02 -7.49
CA PHE A 282 -1.42 -11.93 -7.89
C PHE A 282 -1.35 -11.58 -9.37
N ILE A 283 -0.86 -10.38 -9.66
CA ILE A 283 -0.74 -9.85 -11.02
C ILE A 283 0.73 -9.91 -11.44
N TYR A 284 1.00 -10.64 -12.51
CA TYR A 284 2.33 -10.82 -13.10
C TYR A 284 2.23 -10.89 -14.63
N PRO A 285 3.33 -10.82 -15.40
CA PRO A 285 3.30 -10.84 -16.87
C PRO A 285 2.48 -11.99 -17.45
N GLY A 286 1.59 -11.64 -18.37
CA GLY A 286 0.56 -12.55 -18.92
C GLY A 286 -0.84 -12.27 -18.38
N TYR A 287 -0.98 -11.50 -17.29
CA TYR A 287 -2.27 -11.02 -16.80
C TYR A 287 -2.90 -10.04 -17.79
N LYS A 288 -4.20 -10.21 -18.04
CA LYS A 288 -4.98 -9.31 -18.90
C LYS A 288 -5.78 -8.35 -18.03
N PHE A 289 -5.38 -7.09 -18.04
CA PHE A 289 -6.09 -6.04 -17.32
C PHE A 289 -7.49 -5.81 -17.90
N LYS A 290 -8.49 -5.72 -17.03
CA LYS A 290 -9.90 -5.53 -17.37
C LYS A 290 -10.43 -4.16 -16.92
N ALA A 291 -9.88 -3.65 -15.85
CA ALA A 291 -10.41 -2.48 -15.16
C ALA A 291 -9.64 -1.20 -15.47
N ILE A 292 -8.31 -1.24 -15.48
CA ILE A 292 -7.47 -0.03 -15.56
C ILE A 292 -6.84 0.16 -16.94
N ASP A 293 -6.67 1.42 -17.31
CA ASP A 293 -5.97 1.83 -18.54
C ASP A 293 -4.56 2.35 -18.26
N CYS A 294 -4.38 3.07 -17.14
CA CYS A 294 -3.14 3.69 -16.73
C CYS A 294 -2.90 3.48 -15.24
N LEU A 295 -1.65 3.63 -14.81
CA LEU A 295 -1.23 3.45 -13.42
C LEU A 295 -0.27 4.55 -12.98
N ILE A 296 -0.56 5.18 -11.84
CA ILE A 296 0.37 6.02 -11.09
C ILE A 296 0.91 5.17 -9.95
N THR A 297 2.22 5.03 -9.84
CA THR A 297 2.83 4.18 -8.81
C THR A 297 4.19 4.72 -8.36
N ASN A 298 4.74 4.22 -7.28
CA ASN A 298 6.12 4.46 -6.88
C ASN A 298 7.06 3.47 -7.59
N PHE A 299 8.36 3.68 -7.46
CA PHE A 299 9.35 2.66 -7.83
C PHE A 299 9.42 1.58 -6.74
N HIS A 300 9.45 0.32 -7.16
CA HIS A 300 9.33 -0.86 -6.29
C HIS A 300 10.65 -1.61 -6.15
N LEU A 301 10.76 -2.47 -5.11
CA LEU A 301 11.91 -3.33 -4.89
C LEU A 301 12.16 -4.31 -6.03
N PRO A 302 13.42 -4.60 -6.34
CA PRO A 302 13.73 -5.74 -7.20
C PRO A 302 13.12 -7.03 -6.62
N GLU A 303 12.72 -7.93 -7.50
CA GLU A 303 12.16 -9.25 -7.16
C GLU A 303 10.89 -9.19 -6.30
N SER A 304 10.16 -8.08 -6.33
CA SER A 304 8.90 -7.90 -5.58
C SER A 304 7.67 -8.19 -6.45
N THR A 305 6.58 -8.58 -5.80
CA THR A 305 5.27 -8.75 -6.46
C THR A 305 4.79 -7.47 -7.16
N LEU A 306 5.24 -6.31 -6.67
CA LEU A 306 4.85 -5.01 -7.22
C LEU A 306 5.59 -4.70 -8.54
N VAL A 307 6.86 -5.06 -8.66
CA VAL A 307 7.56 -4.98 -9.97
C VAL A 307 6.91 -5.93 -10.97
N MET A 308 6.44 -7.09 -10.54
CA MET A 308 5.73 -8.04 -11.40
C MET A 308 4.41 -7.46 -11.92
N LEU A 309 3.64 -6.78 -11.06
CA LEU A 309 2.39 -6.12 -11.44
C LEU A 309 2.64 -5.01 -12.49
N VAL A 310 3.62 -4.16 -12.23
CA VAL A 310 4.00 -3.08 -13.16
C VAL A 310 4.49 -3.66 -14.49
N SER A 311 5.26 -4.75 -14.43
CA SER A 311 5.74 -5.49 -15.61
C SER A 311 4.61 -6.15 -16.40
N ALA A 312 3.54 -6.57 -15.73
CA ALA A 312 2.34 -7.09 -16.39
C ALA A 312 1.64 -6.00 -17.22
N LEU A 313 1.65 -4.75 -16.75
CA LEU A 313 0.97 -3.64 -17.42
C LEU A 313 1.78 -3.07 -18.59
N ALA A 314 3.08 -2.89 -18.42
CA ALA A 314 3.94 -2.16 -19.37
C ALA A 314 4.93 -3.04 -20.13
N GLY A 315 4.93 -4.34 -19.88
CA GLY A 315 5.95 -5.25 -20.37
C GLY A 315 7.23 -5.23 -19.53
N ARG A 316 7.75 -6.42 -19.22
CA ARG A 316 8.92 -6.58 -18.35
C ARG A 316 10.14 -5.80 -18.83
N GLU A 317 10.44 -5.88 -20.13
CA GLU A 317 11.61 -5.19 -20.70
C GLU A 317 11.51 -3.68 -20.58
N ASN A 318 10.35 -3.10 -20.88
CA ASN A 318 10.10 -1.66 -20.74
C ASN A 318 10.25 -1.22 -19.28
N VAL A 319 9.73 -2.02 -18.33
CA VAL A 319 9.82 -1.70 -16.91
C VAL A 319 11.25 -1.78 -16.41
N LEU A 320 11.97 -2.86 -16.69
CA LEU A 320 13.36 -3.01 -16.26
C LEU A 320 14.25 -1.92 -16.84
N ASN A 321 14.10 -1.59 -18.13
CA ASN A 321 14.80 -0.47 -18.73
C ASN A 321 14.47 0.86 -18.03
N ALA A 322 13.19 1.12 -17.73
CA ALA A 322 12.77 2.32 -17.01
C ALA A 322 13.39 2.40 -15.60
N TYR A 323 13.51 1.26 -14.91
CA TYR A 323 14.12 1.18 -13.59
C TYR A 323 15.64 1.40 -13.64
N GLU A 324 16.32 0.85 -14.64
CA GLU A 324 17.75 1.14 -14.88
C GLU A 324 18.00 2.63 -15.16
N VAL A 325 17.14 3.25 -15.98
CA VAL A 325 17.18 4.71 -16.20
C VAL A 325 16.91 5.47 -14.90
N ALA A 326 15.96 5.04 -14.10
CA ALA A 326 15.66 5.67 -12.81
C ALA A 326 16.85 5.60 -11.84
N VAL A 327 17.54 4.47 -11.77
CA VAL A 327 18.77 4.32 -10.97
C VAL A 327 19.88 5.26 -11.48
N LYS A 328 20.12 5.27 -12.80
CA LYS A 328 21.13 6.13 -13.43
C LYS A 328 20.86 7.61 -13.21
N GLU A 329 19.60 8.02 -13.34
CA GLU A 329 19.13 9.39 -13.15
C GLU A 329 18.90 9.74 -11.69
N ARG A 330 19.24 8.80 -10.76
CA ARG A 330 19.13 9.00 -9.30
C ARG A 330 17.72 9.38 -8.83
N TYR A 331 16.72 8.70 -9.33
CA TYR A 331 15.37 8.74 -8.75
C TYR A 331 15.40 8.17 -7.33
N ARG A 332 14.44 8.60 -6.52
CA ARG A 332 14.23 8.09 -5.17
C ARG A 332 13.25 6.92 -5.23
N PHE A 333 13.54 5.88 -4.48
CA PHE A 333 12.78 4.62 -4.50
C PHE A 333 11.91 4.44 -3.25
N PHE A 334 10.88 3.63 -3.35
CA PHE A 334 9.92 3.21 -2.33
C PHE A 334 8.95 4.27 -1.83
N SER A 335 8.45 4.07 -0.59
CA SER A 335 7.30 4.78 -0.01
C SER A 335 7.39 6.30 -0.05
N PHE A 336 8.57 6.86 0.21
CA PHE A 336 8.82 8.30 0.14
C PHE A 336 9.61 8.71 -1.11
N GLY A 337 9.70 7.80 -2.06
CA GLY A 337 10.42 8.02 -3.30
C GLY A 337 9.64 8.83 -4.32
N ASP A 338 10.12 8.75 -5.55
CA ASP A 338 9.52 9.40 -6.72
C ASP A 338 8.41 8.54 -7.34
N ALA A 339 7.70 9.10 -8.29
CA ALA A 339 6.56 8.45 -8.93
C ALA A 339 6.87 8.02 -10.37
N MET A 340 6.10 7.05 -10.84
CA MET A 340 6.00 6.64 -12.23
C MET A 340 4.54 6.76 -12.69
N PHE A 341 4.31 7.25 -13.89
CA PHE A 341 3.02 7.21 -14.58
C PHE A 341 3.14 6.36 -15.83
N ILE A 342 2.41 5.26 -15.86
CA ILE A 342 2.34 4.33 -16.99
C ILE A 342 1.08 4.63 -17.78
N LYS A 343 1.23 5.10 -19.02
CA LYS A 343 0.15 5.51 -19.91
C LYS A 343 0.01 4.62 -21.14
#